data_6c66ab9507afba1ae3ad5660d9e9faa1
#
_entry.id   6c66ab9507afba1ae3ad5660d9e9faa1
#
_cell.length_a   1.000
_cell.length_b   1.000
_cell.length_c   1.000
_cell.angle_alpha   90.00
_cell.angle_beta   90.00
_cell.angle_gamma   90.00
#
_symmetry.space_group_name_H-M   'P 1'
#
loop_
_entity.id
_entity.type
_entity.pdbx_description
1 polymer ?
#
loop_
_entity_poly.entity_id
_entity_poly.type
_entity_poly.pdbx_seq_one_letter_code
_entity_poly.pdbx_strand_id
1 'polypeptide(L)'
;MDAEYKDVNESAPIPSLTLEPELENTPKLVVAEETKLQQTKVAEPVLTPQEQQMVNDFAQKIDVENTAQILQYGAGTQKKMADFSDAALANVRTQDLGEVGDLIVNVVGELKGFDAEEEKGFLGFFRKQANKLEVMKSRYAKAEVNVEKIGDALQQHQVRLLKDSAMLDKMYEQNLAYFKELSMYILAGKKKLQEVREGKLKELEATAQATGLAEDAQAAKDLADKCNRF
;
A
#
# COMPACT_ATOMS: atom_id res chain seq x y z
N MET A 1 24.56 -4.88 -2.81
CA MET A 1 23.77 -3.99 -1.93
C MET A 1 22.54 -4.77 -1.54
N ASP A 2 22.60 -5.41 -0.38
CA ASP A 2 21.48 -6.21 0.13
C ASP A 2 20.37 -5.25 0.56
N ALA A 3 19.31 -5.21 -0.25
CA ALA A 3 18.08 -4.56 0.17
C ALA A 3 17.52 -5.39 1.34
N GLU A 4 17.58 -4.83 2.53
CA GLU A 4 16.97 -5.38 3.74
C GLU A 4 15.45 -5.51 3.50
N TYR A 5 15.02 -6.70 3.11
CA TYR A 5 13.59 -7.04 3.09
C TYR A 5 13.10 -6.99 4.53
N LYS A 6 12.38 -5.94 4.89
CA LYS A 6 11.61 -5.93 6.12
C LYS A 6 10.65 -7.12 6.07
N ASP A 7 10.83 -8.01 7.03
CA ASP A 7 10.04 -9.23 7.17
C ASP A 7 8.56 -8.86 7.36
N VAL A 8 7.77 -9.00 6.29
CA VAL A 8 6.30 -8.80 6.31
C VAL A 8 5.63 -10.09 6.81
N ASN A 9 6.23 -10.75 7.80
CA ASN A 9 5.79 -12.05 8.27
C ASN A 9 4.70 -11.98 9.35
N GLU A 10 3.94 -10.89 9.39
CA GLU A 10 2.77 -10.75 10.26
C GLU A 10 1.54 -11.35 9.58
N SER A 11 0.88 -12.30 10.23
CA SER A 11 -0.44 -12.81 9.83
C SER A 11 -1.41 -11.64 9.64
N ALA A 12 -2.35 -11.75 8.68
CA ALA A 12 -3.33 -10.70 8.41
C ALA A 12 -3.90 -10.15 9.74
N PRO A 13 -3.82 -8.84 9.98
CA PRO A 13 -4.20 -8.27 11.26
C PRO A 13 -5.68 -8.53 11.53
N ILE A 14 -5.98 -9.03 12.72
CA ILE A 14 -7.37 -9.15 13.19
C ILE A 14 -7.90 -7.72 13.35
N PRO A 15 -9.07 -7.38 12.78
CA PRO A 15 -9.67 -6.05 12.95
C PRO A 15 -9.80 -5.69 14.44
N SER A 16 -9.23 -4.57 14.84
CA SER A 16 -9.30 -4.09 16.21
C SER A 16 -9.81 -2.65 16.26
N LEU A 17 -10.76 -2.37 17.15
CA LEU A 17 -11.30 -1.04 17.36
C LEU A 17 -10.75 -0.46 18.68
N THR A 18 -10.09 0.71 18.61
CA THR A 18 -9.57 1.42 19.78
C THR A 18 -9.92 2.90 19.72
N LEU A 19 -10.19 3.47 20.88
CA LEU A 19 -10.40 4.92 21.07
C LEU A 19 -9.12 5.64 21.50
N GLU A 20 -8.10 4.88 21.90
CA GLU A 20 -6.79 5.37 22.34
C GLU A 20 -5.70 4.72 21.46
N PRO A 21 -5.45 5.24 20.24
CA PRO A 21 -4.39 4.72 19.40
C PRO A 21 -3.02 5.08 20.00
N GLU A 22 -2.09 4.12 20.10
CA GLU A 22 -0.70 4.39 20.39
C GLU A 22 -0.06 5.11 19.19
N LEU A 23 -0.04 6.42 19.24
CA LEU A 23 0.56 7.27 18.20
C LEU A 23 1.98 7.67 18.65
N GLU A 24 2.94 6.81 18.44
CA GLU A 24 4.35 7.23 18.42
C GLU A 24 4.58 8.04 17.13
N ASN A 25 4.71 9.35 17.25
CA ASN A 25 4.86 10.33 16.17
C ASN A 25 3.61 10.51 15.28
N THR A 26 2.82 11.51 15.60
CA THR A 26 1.73 11.99 14.73
C THR A 26 2.31 12.49 13.40
N PRO A 27 2.03 11.88 12.25
CA PRO A 27 2.26 12.53 10.99
C PRO A 27 1.33 13.73 10.92
N LYS A 28 1.90 14.90 10.59
CA LYS A 28 1.17 16.13 10.33
C LYS A 28 0.14 15.80 9.24
N LEU A 29 -1.14 15.88 9.58
CA LEU A 29 -2.22 15.75 8.61
C LEU A 29 -1.96 16.74 7.48
N VAL A 30 -1.49 16.23 6.34
CA VAL A 30 -1.55 16.95 5.09
C VAL A 30 -3.02 16.88 4.68
N VAL A 31 -3.73 17.98 4.89
CA VAL A 31 -5.05 18.17 4.31
C VAL A 31 -4.86 18.09 2.80
N ALA A 32 -5.10 16.91 2.23
CA ALA A 32 -5.19 16.76 0.79
C ALA A 32 -6.34 17.65 0.32
N GLU A 33 -6.05 18.56 -0.62
CA GLU A 33 -7.06 19.35 -1.31
C GLU A 33 -8.23 18.45 -1.69
N GLU A 34 -9.44 18.92 -1.42
CA GLU A 34 -10.70 18.25 -1.75
C GLU A 34 -10.78 17.97 -3.25
N THR A 35 -10.12 16.92 -3.69
CA THR A 35 -10.46 16.30 -4.96
C THR A 35 -11.86 15.73 -4.76
N LYS A 36 -12.84 16.27 -5.48
CA LYS A 36 -14.19 15.72 -5.55
C LYS A 36 -14.12 14.26 -5.98
N LEU A 37 -13.87 13.39 -5.02
CA LEU A 37 -14.00 11.95 -5.20
C LEU A 37 -15.49 11.72 -5.51
N GLN A 38 -15.76 11.37 -6.76
CA GLN A 38 -17.05 10.81 -7.12
C GLN A 38 -17.34 9.71 -6.10
N GLN A 39 -18.44 9.84 -5.36
CA GLN A 39 -18.89 8.88 -4.37
C GLN A 39 -19.20 7.57 -5.11
N THR A 40 -18.18 6.80 -5.40
CA THR A 40 -18.33 5.40 -5.74
C THR A 40 -18.92 4.76 -4.48
N LYS A 41 -20.15 4.28 -4.56
CA LYS A 41 -20.76 3.51 -3.47
C LYS A 41 -19.90 2.27 -3.29
N VAL A 42 -18.92 2.36 -2.39
CA VAL A 42 -18.14 1.21 -1.96
C VAL A 42 -19.13 0.29 -1.25
N ALA A 43 -19.28 -0.93 -1.76
CA ALA A 43 -20.15 -1.92 -1.14
C ALA A 43 -19.70 -2.11 0.32
N GLU A 44 -20.63 -1.96 1.27
CA GLU A 44 -20.32 -2.18 2.68
C GLU A 44 -19.85 -3.63 2.84
N PRO A 45 -18.74 -3.89 3.55
CA PRO A 45 -18.24 -5.23 3.75
C PRO A 45 -19.25 -6.04 4.57
N VAL A 46 -19.43 -7.29 4.18
CA VAL A 46 -20.26 -8.22 4.94
C VAL A 46 -19.53 -8.55 6.25
N LEU A 47 -20.07 -8.07 7.37
CA LEU A 47 -19.54 -8.33 8.69
C LEU A 47 -20.11 -9.65 9.25
N THR A 48 -19.28 -10.43 9.90
CA THR A 48 -19.71 -11.58 10.69
C THR A 48 -20.53 -11.14 11.90
N PRO A 49 -21.38 -12.00 12.48
CA PRO A 49 -22.14 -11.65 13.69
C PRO A 49 -21.26 -11.17 14.86
N GLN A 50 -20.06 -11.75 15.00
CA GLN A 50 -19.08 -11.33 16.00
C GLN A 50 -18.55 -9.93 15.74
N GLU A 51 -18.22 -9.60 14.50
CA GLU A 51 -17.76 -8.27 14.11
C GLU A 51 -18.87 -7.22 14.26
N GLN A 52 -20.12 -7.58 13.95
CA GLN A 52 -21.26 -6.71 14.22
C GLN A 52 -21.42 -6.41 15.72
N GLN A 53 -21.22 -7.40 16.56
CA GLN A 53 -21.24 -7.21 18.01
C GLN A 53 -20.09 -6.28 18.45
N MET A 54 -18.87 -6.47 17.93
CA MET A 54 -17.74 -5.58 18.20
C MET A 54 -18.05 -4.14 17.80
N VAL A 55 -18.67 -3.91 16.64
CA VAL A 55 -19.11 -2.57 16.20
C VAL A 55 -20.13 -1.98 17.17
N ASN A 56 -21.09 -2.78 17.63
CA ASN A 56 -22.11 -2.33 18.57
C ASN A 56 -21.52 -1.93 19.93
N ASP A 57 -20.67 -2.80 20.47
CA ASP A 57 -20.01 -2.57 21.77
C ASP A 57 -19.07 -1.37 21.72
N PHE A 58 -18.40 -1.19 20.58
CA PHE A 58 -17.52 -0.06 20.36
C PHE A 58 -18.30 1.25 20.22
N ALA A 59 -19.43 1.24 19.49
CA ALA A 59 -20.29 2.41 19.34
C ALA A 59 -20.77 2.97 20.69
N GLN A 60 -21.04 2.08 21.66
CA GLN A 60 -21.44 2.51 23.01
C GLN A 60 -20.34 3.25 23.77
N LYS A 61 -19.06 2.97 23.46
CA LYS A 61 -17.90 3.60 24.11
C LYS A 61 -17.52 4.95 23.50
N ILE A 62 -18.05 5.28 22.32
CA ILE A 62 -17.77 6.55 21.66
C ILE A 62 -18.46 7.69 22.42
N ASP A 63 -17.69 8.70 22.80
CA ASP A 63 -18.19 9.94 23.40
C ASP A 63 -18.02 11.10 22.42
N VAL A 64 -19.12 11.54 21.80
CA VAL A 64 -19.14 12.66 20.84
C VAL A 64 -18.87 14.01 21.50
N GLU A 65 -18.93 14.09 22.82
CA GLU A 65 -18.63 15.30 23.60
C GLU A 65 -17.11 15.43 23.87
N ASN A 66 -16.39 14.34 23.82
CA ASN A 66 -14.94 14.31 24.02
C ASN A 66 -14.18 14.65 22.70
N THR A 67 -13.79 15.90 22.56
CA THR A 67 -13.10 16.41 21.36
C THR A 67 -11.78 15.67 21.08
N ALA A 68 -11.03 15.27 22.12
CA ALA A 68 -9.77 14.54 21.94
C ALA A 68 -10.02 13.15 21.34
N GLN A 69 -11.04 12.44 21.81
CA GLN A 69 -11.45 11.15 21.27
C GLN A 69 -11.90 11.24 19.81
N ILE A 70 -12.65 12.28 19.47
CA ILE A 70 -13.11 12.54 18.10
C ILE A 70 -11.93 12.79 17.15
N LEU A 71 -10.94 13.60 17.55
CA LEU A 71 -9.76 13.91 16.76
C LEU A 71 -8.86 12.66 16.50
N GLN A 72 -8.89 11.71 17.41
CA GLN A 72 -8.10 10.48 17.31
C GLN A 72 -8.90 9.31 16.71
N TYR A 73 -10.17 9.54 16.38
CA TYR A 73 -11.06 8.50 15.89
C TYR A 73 -10.54 7.89 14.56
N GLY A 74 -10.27 6.60 14.57
CA GLY A 74 -9.73 5.89 13.40
C GLY A 74 -8.27 6.20 13.04
N ALA A 75 -7.58 7.10 13.78
CA ALA A 75 -6.20 7.50 13.46
C ALA A 75 -5.22 6.33 13.48
N GLY A 76 -5.40 5.34 14.36
CA GLY A 76 -4.57 4.14 14.39
C GLY A 76 -4.64 3.33 13.10
N THR A 77 -5.85 3.12 12.57
CA THR A 77 -6.04 2.38 11.31
C THR A 77 -5.55 3.18 10.11
N GLN A 78 -5.76 4.49 10.09
CA GLN A 78 -5.21 5.37 9.05
C GLN A 78 -3.68 5.31 9.03
N LYS A 79 -3.03 5.30 10.20
CA LYS A 79 -1.58 5.14 10.29
C LYS A 79 -1.12 3.79 9.74
N LYS A 80 -1.77 2.69 10.13
CA LYS A 80 -1.47 1.35 9.58
C LYS A 80 -1.56 1.33 8.05
N MET A 81 -2.58 1.98 7.47
CA MET A 81 -2.73 2.08 6.01
C MET A 81 -1.64 2.94 5.37
N ALA A 82 -1.23 4.03 5.99
CA ALA A 82 -0.13 4.85 5.50
C ALA A 82 1.19 4.08 5.51
N ASP A 83 1.54 3.45 6.63
CA ASP A 83 2.74 2.63 6.78
C ASP A 83 2.76 1.47 5.76
N PHE A 84 1.60 0.85 5.52
CA PHE A 84 1.42 -0.19 4.50
C PHE A 84 1.64 0.35 3.10
N SER A 85 1.07 1.51 2.75
CA SER A 85 1.22 2.12 1.43
C SER A 85 2.67 2.51 1.16
N ASP A 86 3.37 3.03 2.15
CA ASP A 86 4.79 3.39 2.04
C ASP A 86 5.66 2.13 1.83
N ALA A 87 5.38 1.05 2.55
CA ALA A 87 6.07 -0.23 2.37
C ALA A 87 5.81 -0.82 0.98
N ALA A 88 4.56 -0.77 0.49
CA ALA A 88 4.18 -1.21 -0.84
C ALA A 88 4.92 -0.43 -1.93
N LEU A 89 4.95 0.90 -1.81
CA LEU A 89 5.62 1.79 -2.77
C LEU A 89 7.14 1.59 -2.79
N ALA A 90 7.77 1.38 -1.63
CA ALA A 90 9.19 1.10 -1.53
C ALA A 90 9.55 -0.20 -2.26
N ASN A 91 8.74 -1.24 -2.12
CA ASN A 91 8.98 -2.53 -2.75
C ASN A 91 8.81 -2.49 -4.29
N VAL A 92 7.87 -1.68 -4.81
CA VAL A 92 7.66 -1.53 -6.26
C VAL A 92 8.82 -0.80 -6.95
N ARG A 93 9.52 0.11 -6.26
CA ARG A 93 10.60 0.92 -6.84
C ARG A 93 11.91 0.17 -7.10
N THR A 94 12.10 -1.01 -6.54
CA THR A 94 13.38 -1.75 -6.61
C THR A 94 13.50 -2.71 -7.80
N GLN A 95 12.54 -2.72 -8.72
CA GLN A 95 12.50 -3.67 -9.84
C GLN A 95 13.09 -3.07 -11.11
N ASP A 96 14.42 -3.16 -11.27
CA ASP A 96 15.09 -2.82 -12.52
C ASP A 96 15.68 -4.09 -13.18
N LEU A 97 15.30 -4.32 -14.45
CA LEU A 97 15.83 -5.37 -15.32
C LEU A 97 17.07 -4.91 -16.11
N GLY A 98 17.63 -3.74 -15.77
CA GLY A 98 18.73 -3.10 -16.49
C GLY A 98 19.93 -4.03 -16.66
N GLU A 99 20.31 -4.78 -15.63
CA GLU A 99 21.44 -5.72 -15.66
C GLU A 99 21.28 -6.83 -16.71
N VAL A 100 20.09 -7.40 -16.84
CA VAL A 100 19.79 -8.43 -17.86
C VAL A 100 19.80 -7.80 -19.25
N GLY A 101 19.29 -6.58 -19.40
CA GLY A 101 19.32 -5.83 -20.65
C GLY A 101 20.77 -5.58 -21.12
N ASP A 102 21.63 -5.13 -20.22
CA ASP A 102 23.05 -4.89 -20.52
C ASP A 102 23.79 -6.16 -20.90
N LEU A 103 23.54 -7.28 -20.25
CA LEU A 103 24.12 -8.58 -20.59
C LEU A 103 23.68 -9.03 -21.99
N ILE A 104 22.42 -8.85 -22.35
CA ILE A 104 21.90 -9.18 -23.70
C ILE A 104 22.54 -8.28 -24.75
N VAL A 105 22.65 -6.98 -24.50
CA VAL A 105 23.31 -6.03 -25.43
C VAL A 105 24.77 -6.42 -25.66
N ASN A 106 25.48 -6.83 -24.62
CA ASN A 106 26.88 -7.30 -24.73
C ASN A 106 27.00 -8.55 -25.60
N VAL A 107 26.14 -9.56 -25.39
CA VAL A 107 26.13 -10.76 -26.23
C VAL A 107 25.84 -10.43 -27.69
N VAL A 108 24.82 -9.60 -27.94
CA VAL A 108 24.47 -9.16 -29.30
C VAL A 108 25.62 -8.36 -29.93
N GLY A 109 26.32 -7.53 -29.18
CA GLY A 109 27.47 -6.75 -29.63
C GLY A 109 28.65 -7.66 -30.01
N GLU A 110 28.95 -8.68 -29.20
CA GLU A 110 29.99 -9.66 -29.49
C GLU A 110 29.67 -10.51 -30.72
N LEU A 111 28.42 -10.85 -30.96
CA LEU A 111 27.95 -11.61 -32.11
C LEU A 111 27.85 -10.75 -33.39
N LYS A 112 27.42 -9.50 -33.33
CA LYS A 112 27.34 -8.58 -34.49
C LYS A 112 28.67 -8.21 -35.09
N GLY A 113 29.76 -8.30 -34.35
CA GLY A 113 31.10 -8.09 -34.89
C GLY A 113 31.55 -9.17 -35.90
N PHE A 114 30.70 -10.15 -36.21
CA PHE A 114 30.95 -11.25 -37.10
C PHE A 114 30.79 -10.89 -38.58
N ASP A 115 29.88 -9.98 -38.92
CA ASP A 115 29.55 -9.65 -40.32
C ASP A 115 30.38 -8.49 -40.93
N ALA A 116 31.21 -7.82 -40.15
CA ALA A 116 31.83 -6.57 -40.58
C ALA A 116 33.22 -6.70 -41.20
N GLU A 117 33.81 -7.92 -41.37
CA GLU A 117 35.15 -8.13 -41.90
C GLU A 117 35.22 -8.99 -43.18
N GLU A 118 34.21 -8.94 -44.02
CA GLU A 118 34.36 -9.41 -45.42
C GLU A 118 34.58 -8.21 -46.35
N GLU A 119 35.82 -7.72 -46.41
CA GLU A 119 36.39 -7.15 -47.66
C GLU A 119 37.83 -6.73 -47.44
N LYS A 120 38.77 -7.45 -48.05
CA LYS A 120 39.88 -7.02 -48.89
C LYS A 120 41.11 -7.92 -48.80
N GLY A 121 41.46 -8.56 -49.94
CA GLY A 121 42.83 -8.92 -50.29
C GLY A 121 43.21 -10.40 -50.32
N PHE A 122 43.36 -10.92 -51.54
CA PHE A 122 43.63 -12.34 -51.92
C PHE A 122 44.99 -12.94 -51.44
N LEU A 123 45.93 -12.17 -50.98
CA LEU A 123 47.26 -12.62 -50.55
C LEU A 123 47.48 -12.74 -49.03
N GLY A 124 46.52 -12.29 -48.21
CA GLY A 124 46.55 -12.45 -46.74
C GLY A 124 45.86 -13.72 -46.21
N PHE A 125 45.28 -14.53 -47.07
CA PHE A 125 44.32 -15.58 -46.76
C PHE A 125 44.86 -16.72 -45.90
N PHE A 126 46.07 -17.18 -46.14
CA PHE A 126 46.61 -18.37 -45.45
C PHE A 126 47.17 -18.11 -44.05
N ARG A 127 47.67 -16.92 -43.77
CA ARG A 127 48.20 -16.57 -42.45
C ARG A 127 47.13 -16.04 -41.48
N LYS A 128 46.02 -15.53 -42.04
CA LYS A 128 44.87 -15.02 -41.29
C LYS A 128 43.89 -16.08 -40.82
N GLN A 129 43.92 -17.28 -41.45
CA GLN A 129 42.91 -18.32 -41.14
C GLN A 129 43.10 -18.96 -39.77
N ALA A 130 44.35 -19.20 -39.32
CA ALA A 130 44.63 -19.70 -37.96
C ALA A 130 44.24 -18.69 -36.88
N ASN A 131 44.60 -17.42 -37.10
CA ASN A 131 44.23 -16.35 -36.16
C ASN A 131 42.70 -16.05 -36.13
N LYS A 132 42.03 -16.17 -37.30
CA LYS A 132 40.56 -16.02 -37.36
C LYS A 132 39.84 -17.10 -36.56
N LEU A 133 40.29 -18.33 -36.62
CA LEU A 133 39.70 -19.44 -35.86
C LEU A 133 39.90 -19.29 -34.35
N GLU A 134 41.05 -18.80 -33.94
CA GLU A 134 41.35 -18.54 -32.52
C GLU A 134 40.55 -17.37 -31.97
N VAL A 135 40.46 -16.28 -32.73
CA VAL A 135 39.60 -15.11 -32.38
C VAL A 135 38.13 -15.51 -32.33
N MET A 136 37.70 -16.35 -33.30
CA MET A 136 36.32 -16.86 -33.30
C MET A 136 36.04 -17.74 -32.11
N LYS A 137 36.93 -18.69 -31.77
CA LYS A 137 36.79 -19.49 -30.55
C LYS A 137 36.76 -18.66 -29.28
N SER A 138 37.60 -17.62 -29.20
CA SER A 138 37.62 -16.70 -28.04
C SER A 138 36.31 -15.90 -27.89
N ARG A 139 35.74 -15.45 -29.04
CA ARG A 139 34.44 -14.72 -29.01
C ARG A 139 33.29 -15.64 -28.64
N TYR A 140 33.26 -16.87 -29.19
CA TYR A 140 32.26 -17.86 -28.80
C TYR A 140 32.36 -18.23 -27.32
N ALA A 141 33.56 -18.43 -26.79
CA ALA A 141 33.73 -18.69 -25.36
C ALA A 141 33.25 -17.53 -24.47
N LYS A 142 33.47 -16.28 -24.91
CA LYS A 142 32.94 -15.11 -24.20
C LYS A 142 31.43 -15.05 -24.30
N ALA A 143 30.83 -15.27 -25.46
CA ALA A 143 29.40 -15.31 -25.65
C ALA A 143 28.76 -16.43 -24.82
N GLU A 144 29.35 -17.60 -24.75
CA GLU A 144 28.90 -18.73 -23.91
C GLU A 144 28.86 -18.34 -22.42
N VAL A 145 29.95 -17.74 -21.91
CA VAL A 145 30.00 -17.25 -20.51
C VAL A 145 28.97 -16.18 -20.26
N ASN A 146 28.71 -15.29 -21.21
CA ASN A 146 27.69 -14.24 -21.04
C ASN A 146 26.27 -14.82 -21.12
N VAL A 147 26.03 -15.82 -21.96
CA VAL A 147 24.74 -16.53 -22.00
C VAL A 147 24.49 -17.29 -20.68
N GLU A 148 25.52 -17.91 -20.10
CA GLU A 148 25.44 -18.57 -18.81
C GLU A 148 25.08 -17.56 -17.69
N LYS A 149 25.75 -16.39 -17.67
CA LYS A 149 25.41 -15.30 -16.73
C LYS A 149 23.98 -14.77 -16.92
N ILE A 150 23.50 -14.67 -18.16
CA ILE A 150 22.11 -14.31 -18.45
C ILE A 150 21.16 -15.37 -17.86
N GLY A 151 21.48 -16.65 -18.03
CA GLY A 151 20.70 -17.75 -17.44
C GLY A 151 20.62 -17.64 -15.92
N ASP A 152 21.74 -17.41 -15.25
CA ASP A 152 21.81 -17.23 -13.80
C ASP A 152 21.02 -15.99 -13.34
N ALA A 153 21.18 -14.87 -14.04
CA ALA A 153 20.46 -13.64 -13.74
C ALA A 153 18.94 -13.82 -13.90
N LEU A 154 18.52 -14.49 -14.98
CA LEU A 154 17.10 -14.80 -15.20
C LEU A 154 16.53 -15.73 -14.13
N GLN A 155 17.30 -16.72 -13.69
CA GLN A 155 16.88 -17.60 -12.60
C GLN A 155 16.74 -16.84 -11.28
N GLN A 156 17.66 -15.93 -10.98
CA GLN A 156 17.54 -15.06 -9.81
C GLN A 156 16.31 -14.12 -9.89
N HIS A 157 16.04 -13.56 -11.08
CA HIS A 157 14.84 -12.77 -11.31
C HIS A 157 13.57 -13.59 -11.16
N GLN A 158 13.55 -14.83 -11.64
CA GLN A 158 12.40 -15.73 -11.44
C GLN A 158 12.13 -15.98 -9.96
N VAL A 159 13.16 -16.27 -9.17
CA VAL A 159 13.02 -16.46 -7.70
C VAL A 159 12.52 -15.18 -7.05
N ARG A 160 13.03 -14.01 -7.47
CA ARG A 160 12.55 -12.70 -6.96
C ARG A 160 11.10 -12.47 -7.30
N LEU A 161 10.68 -12.68 -8.55
CA LEU A 161 9.29 -12.52 -8.97
C LEU A 161 8.32 -13.43 -8.20
N LEU A 162 8.73 -14.67 -7.89
CA LEU A 162 7.93 -15.56 -7.06
C LEU A 162 7.77 -15.03 -5.63
N LYS A 163 8.83 -14.48 -5.05
CA LYS A 163 8.77 -13.83 -3.73
C LYS A 163 7.89 -12.58 -3.76
N ASP A 164 8.04 -11.75 -4.80
CA ASP A 164 7.25 -10.53 -4.98
C ASP A 164 5.77 -10.87 -5.15
N SER A 165 5.43 -11.92 -5.91
CA SER A 165 4.05 -12.41 -6.05
C SER A 165 3.46 -12.82 -4.70
N ALA A 166 4.18 -13.65 -3.93
CA ALA A 166 3.73 -14.07 -2.61
C ALA A 166 3.58 -12.90 -1.64
N MET A 167 4.47 -11.90 -1.74
CA MET A 167 4.36 -10.67 -0.95
C MET A 167 3.14 -9.85 -1.35
N LEU A 168 2.87 -9.70 -2.66
CA LEU A 168 1.68 -8.98 -3.15
C LEU A 168 0.37 -9.64 -2.70
N ASP A 169 0.30 -10.98 -2.72
CA ASP A 169 -0.85 -11.72 -2.21
C ASP A 169 -1.09 -11.39 -0.72
N LYS A 170 -0.03 -11.40 0.08
CA LYS A 170 -0.11 -11.06 1.50
C LYS A 170 -0.51 -9.59 1.71
N MET A 171 0.03 -8.68 0.90
CA MET A 171 -0.35 -7.27 0.93
C MET A 171 -1.82 -7.07 0.57
N TYR A 172 -2.36 -7.85 -0.36
CA TYR A 172 -3.78 -7.84 -0.67
C TYR A 172 -4.65 -8.25 0.52
N GLU A 173 -4.29 -9.33 1.21
CA GLU A 173 -4.99 -9.78 2.42
C GLU A 173 -4.95 -8.73 3.53
N GLN A 174 -3.80 -8.10 3.77
CA GLN A 174 -3.67 -7.02 4.75
C GLN A 174 -4.52 -5.80 4.39
N ASN A 175 -4.52 -5.40 3.12
CA ASN A 175 -5.34 -4.29 2.65
C ASN A 175 -6.84 -4.57 2.87
N LEU A 176 -7.28 -5.80 2.61
CA LEU A 176 -8.66 -6.21 2.87
C LEU A 176 -9.02 -6.14 4.36
N ALA A 177 -8.11 -6.55 5.24
CA ALA A 177 -8.30 -6.46 6.69
C ALA A 177 -8.39 -5.00 7.15
N TYR A 178 -7.52 -4.11 6.67
CA TYR A 178 -7.58 -2.66 6.98
C TYR A 178 -8.84 -2.00 6.45
N PHE A 179 -9.25 -2.34 5.23
CA PHE A 179 -10.52 -1.87 4.67
C PHE A 179 -11.71 -2.26 5.56
N LYS A 180 -11.72 -3.50 6.04
CA LYS A 180 -12.74 -4.00 6.94
C LYS A 180 -12.72 -3.27 8.28
N GLU A 181 -11.56 -3.07 8.87
CA GLU A 181 -11.37 -2.33 10.13
C GLU A 181 -11.89 -0.89 10.00
N LEU A 182 -11.51 -0.16 8.94
CA LEU A 182 -12.03 1.19 8.67
C LEU A 182 -13.54 1.22 8.51
N SER A 183 -14.10 0.24 7.83
CA SER A 183 -15.55 0.13 7.65
C SER A 183 -16.27 -0.08 8.98
N MET A 184 -15.68 -0.86 9.88
CA MET A 184 -16.22 -1.05 11.24
C MET A 184 -16.19 0.26 12.05
N TYR A 185 -15.14 1.07 11.94
CA TYR A 185 -15.11 2.42 12.55
C TYR A 185 -16.22 3.30 11.98
N ILE A 186 -16.38 3.35 10.66
CA ILE A 186 -17.44 4.13 10.02
C ILE A 186 -18.83 3.70 10.49
N LEU A 187 -19.08 2.41 10.56
CA LEU A 187 -20.38 1.86 11.01
C LEU A 187 -20.64 2.18 12.49
N ALA A 188 -19.63 2.05 13.35
CA ALA A 188 -19.75 2.38 14.78
C ALA A 188 -20.03 3.89 14.98
N GLY A 189 -19.31 4.76 14.26
CA GLY A 189 -19.52 6.20 14.29
C GLY A 189 -20.91 6.59 13.81
N LYS A 190 -21.36 6.05 12.67
CA LYS A 190 -22.72 6.27 12.15
C LYS A 190 -23.80 5.85 13.16
N LYS A 191 -23.63 4.69 13.76
CA LYS A 191 -24.56 4.18 14.77
C LYS A 191 -24.61 5.10 15.98
N LYS A 192 -23.45 5.54 16.49
CA LYS A 192 -23.38 6.47 17.62
C LYS A 192 -24.01 7.81 17.30
N LEU A 193 -23.74 8.38 16.12
CA LEU A 193 -24.36 9.61 15.68
C LEU A 193 -25.87 9.51 15.61
N GLN A 194 -26.38 8.41 15.08
CA GLN A 194 -27.83 8.18 15.04
C GLN A 194 -28.42 8.11 16.44
N GLU A 195 -27.82 7.35 17.35
CA GLU A 195 -28.27 7.23 18.74
C GLU A 195 -28.30 8.59 19.45
N VAL A 196 -27.24 9.41 19.33
CA VAL A 196 -27.15 10.72 19.95
C VAL A 196 -28.17 11.68 19.34
N ARG A 197 -28.34 11.68 18.02
CA ARG A 197 -29.31 12.56 17.33
C ARG A 197 -30.77 12.20 17.65
N GLU A 198 -31.08 10.90 17.71
CA GLU A 198 -32.44 10.45 17.99
C GLU A 198 -32.82 10.49 19.49
N GLY A 199 -31.81 10.41 20.37
CA GLY A 199 -31.96 10.47 21.81
C GLY A 199 -31.64 11.85 22.37
N LYS A 200 -30.41 12.00 22.89
CA LYS A 200 -29.98 13.17 23.69
C LYS A 200 -30.19 14.53 22.97
N LEU A 201 -29.96 14.62 21.68
CA LEU A 201 -30.14 15.87 20.94
C LEU A 201 -31.63 16.28 20.91
N LYS A 202 -32.54 15.35 20.60
CA LYS A 202 -33.97 15.61 20.61
C LYS A 202 -34.50 15.98 21.99
N GLU A 203 -33.97 15.37 23.06
CA GLU A 203 -34.32 15.72 24.43
C GLU A 203 -33.91 17.16 24.77
N LEU A 204 -32.69 17.57 24.39
CA LEU A 204 -32.23 18.96 24.59
C LEU A 204 -33.03 19.96 23.77
N GLU A 205 -33.35 19.64 22.52
CA GLU A 205 -34.20 20.48 21.66
C GLU A 205 -35.61 20.63 22.25
N ALA A 206 -36.21 19.55 22.75
CA ALA A 206 -37.53 19.60 23.42
C ALA A 206 -37.47 20.41 24.71
N THR A 207 -36.43 20.28 25.51
CA THR A 207 -36.20 21.08 26.71
C THR A 207 -36.08 22.55 26.37
N ALA A 208 -35.26 22.91 25.38
CA ALA A 208 -35.10 24.29 24.91
C ALA A 208 -36.42 24.92 24.46
N GLN A 209 -37.25 24.14 23.75
CA GLN A 209 -38.61 24.59 23.34
C GLN A 209 -39.55 24.77 24.53
N ALA A 210 -39.47 23.90 25.52
CA ALA A 210 -40.36 23.95 26.69
C ALA A 210 -40.00 25.08 27.67
N THR A 211 -38.70 25.32 27.89
CA THR A 211 -38.21 26.32 28.86
C THR A 211 -38.08 27.71 28.23
N GLY A 212 -37.80 27.81 26.93
CA GLY A 212 -37.49 29.06 26.24
C GLY A 212 -36.18 29.72 26.72
N LEU A 213 -35.37 29.02 27.52
CA LEU A 213 -34.11 29.54 28.05
C LEU A 213 -33.00 29.51 26.99
N ALA A 214 -32.23 30.60 26.94
CA ALA A 214 -31.10 30.69 25.99
C ALA A 214 -30.02 29.65 26.28
N GLU A 215 -29.85 29.25 27.54
CA GLU A 215 -28.87 28.22 27.95
C GLU A 215 -29.23 26.84 27.39
N ASP A 216 -30.50 26.46 27.42
CA ASP A 216 -30.98 25.19 26.90
C ASP A 216 -30.86 25.14 25.36
N ALA A 217 -31.18 26.25 24.69
CA ALA A 217 -31.00 26.38 23.26
C ALA A 217 -29.51 26.29 22.84
N GLN A 218 -28.63 26.89 23.65
CA GLN A 218 -27.18 26.78 23.39
C GLN A 218 -26.65 25.35 23.60
N ALA A 219 -27.12 24.66 24.65
CA ALA A 219 -26.73 23.26 24.90
C ALA A 219 -27.12 22.33 23.74
N ALA A 220 -28.34 22.48 23.19
CA ALA A 220 -28.80 21.73 22.04
C ALA A 220 -27.93 22.02 20.79
N LYS A 221 -27.64 23.30 20.54
CA LYS A 221 -26.78 23.72 19.42
C LYS A 221 -25.37 23.19 19.56
N ASP A 222 -24.75 23.25 20.72
CA ASP A 222 -23.40 22.78 20.98
C ASP A 222 -23.28 21.25 20.72
N LEU A 223 -24.29 20.49 21.13
CA LEU A 223 -24.33 19.05 20.85
C LEU A 223 -24.52 18.78 19.35
N ALA A 224 -25.40 19.52 18.67
CA ALA A 224 -25.59 19.40 17.23
C ALA A 224 -24.28 19.70 16.45
N ASP A 225 -23.55 20.76 16.84
CA ASP A 225 -22.29 21.15 16.26
C ASP A 225 -21.18 20.08 16.49
N LYS A 226 -21.17 19.42 17.65
CA LYS A 226 -20.28 18.30 17.95
C LYS A 226 -20.62 17.09 17.07
N CYS A 227 -21.88 16.75 16.89
CA CYS A 227 -22.35 15.69 16.01
C CYS A 227 -22.02 15.95 14.53
N ASN A 228 -21.98 17.21 14.10
CA ASN A 228 -21.65 17.58 12.72
C ASN A 228 -20.13 17.56 12.45
N ARG A 229 -19.32 17.70 13.48
CA ARG A 229 -17.85 17.62 13.38
C ARG A 229 -17.33 16.18 13.43
N PHE A 230 -18.05 15.27 14.02
CA PHE A 230 -17.76 13.84 14.06
C PHE A 230 -18.18 13.13 12.77
#